data_f9b64fb513e777b63c7037c6b32e398a
#
_entry.id   f9b64fb513e777b63c7037c6b32e398a
#
_cell.length_a   1.000
_cell.length_b   1.000
_cell.length_c   1.000
_cell.angle_alpha   90.00
_cell.angle_beta   90.00
_cell.angle_gamma   90.00
#
_symmetry.space_group_name_H-M   'P 1'
#
loop_
_entity.id
_entity.type
_entity.pdbx_description
1 polymer ?
#
loop_
_entity_poly.entity_id
_entity_poly.type
_entity_poly.pdbx_seq_one_letter_code
_entity_poly.pdbx_strand_id
1 'polypeptide(L)'
;MAAASAVAEILNEAGIPHYTGADSFVTAGAFATCGVNYTELGTYTADMAVDILLGGAVPEYHVMDGGIITVNTDTAAKLGIDYSVFKDMAGTVREVTTQE
;
A
#
# COMPACT_ATOMS: atom_id res chain seq x y z
N MET A 1 5.99 7.12 -12.84
CA MET A 1 6.20 5.65 -12.78
C MET A 1 7.56 5.21 -13.35
N ALA A 2 8.04 5.82 -14.43
CA ALA A 2 9.37 5.50 -14.99
C ALA A 2 10.49 5.70 -13.96
N ALA A 3 10.43 6.77 -13.18
CA ALA A 3 11.40 7.03 -12.10
C ALA A 3 11.32 5.97 -11.00
N ALA A 4 10.12 5.48 -10.67
CA ALA A 4 9.94 4.45 -9.64
C ALA A 4 10.62 3.13 -10.05
N SER A 5 10.48 2.71 -11.30
CA SER A 5 11.12 1.48 -11.80
C SER A 5 12.64 1.60 -11.77
N ALA A 6 13.19 2.74 -12.19
CA ALA A 6 14.64 2.98 -12.19
C ALA A 6 15.22 2.97 -10.76
N VAL A 7 14.55 3.62 -9.82
CA VAL A 7 14.96 3.63 -8.41
C VAL A 7 14.88 2.23 -7.81
N ALA A 8 13.80 1.50 -8.09
CA ALA A 8 13.61 0.15 -7.58
C ALA A 8 14.73 -0.79 -8.06
N GLU A 9 15.09 -0.71 -9.33
CA GLU A 9 16.18 -1.51 -9.91
C GLU A 9 17.49 -1.28 -9.16
N ILE A 10 17.87 -0.01 -9.00
CA ILE A 10 19.11 0.37 -8.32
C ILE A 10 19.12 -0.11 -6.86
N LEU A 11 18.03 0.10 -6.14
CA LEU A 11 17.94 -0.30 -4.73
C LEU A 11 17.92 -1.82 -4.56
N ASN A 12 17.25 -2.54 -5.46
CA ASN A 12 17.23 -4.00 -5.43
C ASN A 12 18.61 -4.59 -5.69
N GLU A 13 19.36 -4.03 -6.64
CA GLU A 13 20.74 -4.45 -6.90
C GLU A 13 21.66 -4.17 -5.71
N ALA A 14 21.41 -3.08 -5.01
CA ALA A 14 22.18 -2.73 -3.80
C ALA A 14 21.75 -3.53 -2.56
N GLY A 15 20.69 -4.33 -2.64
CA GLY A 15 20.18 -5.10 -1.51
C GLY A 15 19.45 -4.26 -0.47
N ILE A 16 18.91 -3.11 -0.86
CA ILE A 16 18.24 -2.17 0.04
C ILE A 16 16.72 -2.30 -0.11
N PRO A 17 15.99 -2.66 0.97
CA PRO A 17 14.52 -2.70 0.93
C PRO A 17 13.95 -1.31 0.66
N HIS A 18 13.04 -1.23 -0.30
CA HIS A 18 12.41 0.01 -0.74
C HIS A 18 10.94 0.03 -0.33
N TYR A 19 10.60 0.88 0.63
CA TYR A 19 9.24 1.08 1.10
C TYR A 19 8.63 2.31 0.45
N THR A 20 7.37 2.22 0.04
CA THR A 20 6.70 3.29 -0.71
C THR A 20 5.35 3.64 -0.13
N GLY A 21 4.75 4.71 -0.64
CA GLY A 21 3.45 5.20 -0.18
C GLY A 21 2.24 4.66 -0.95
N ALA A 22 2.46 3.93 -2.04
CA ALA A 22 1.36 3.42 -2.87
C ALA A 22 1.72 2.07 -3.50
N ASP A 23 0.70 1.25 -3.72
CA ASP A 23 0.86 -0.10 -4.27
C ASP A 23 1.39 -0.10 -5.71
N SER A 24 1.10 0.93 -6.49
CA SER A 24 1.62 1.07 -7.85
C SER A 24 3.16 1.08 -7.90
N PHE A 25 3.81 1.62 -6.88
CA PHE A 25 5.28 1.58 -6.81
C PHE A 25 5.79 0.18 -6.48
N VAL A 26 5.03 -0.60 -5.73
CA VAL A 26 5.38 -1.99 -5.42
C VAL A 26 5.32 -2.85 -6.69
N THR A 27 4.30 -2.68 -7.52
CA THR A 27 4.22 -3.37 -8.81
C THR A 27 5.32 -2.92 -9.77
N ALA A 28 5.88 -1.73 -9.59
CA ALA A 28 7.02 -1.24 -10.36
C ALA A 28 8.37 -1.81 -9.89
N GLY A 29 8.40 -2.51 -8.76
CA GLY A 29 9.61 -3.18 -8.27
C GLY A 29 10.02 -2.85 -6.84
N ALA A 30 9.35 -1.92 -6.16
CA ALA A 30 9.61 -1.65 -4.75
C ALA A 30 9.25 -2.87 -3.89
N PHE A 31 9.78 -2.94 -2.68
CA PHE A 31 9.58 -4.10 -1.82
C PHE A 31 8.16 -4.16 -1.24
N ALA A 32 7.75 -3.13 -0.55
CA ALA A 32 6.46 -3.14 0.17
C ALA A 32 5.90 -1.75 0.40
N THR A 33 4.61 -1.71 0.66
CA THR A 33 3.91 -0.52 1.13
C THR A 33 2.82 -0.90 2.12
N CYS A 34 2.46 0.02 3.01
CA CYS A 34 1.24 -0.06 3.79
C CYS A 34 0.35 1.10 3.33
N GLY A 35 -0.69 0.79 2.62
CA GLY A 35 -1.53 1.78 1.95
C GLY A 35 -2.99 1.72 2.38
N VAL A 36 -3.75 2.68 1.88
CA VAL A 36 -5.18 2.81 2.14
C VAL A 36 -5.96 1.85 1.24
N ASN A 37 -7.00 1.24 1.81
CA ASN A 37 -8.02 0.57 1.00
C ASN A 37 -8.94 1.65 0.41
N TYR A 38 -8.74 1.97 -0.86
CA TYR A 38 -9.50 3.04 -1.52
C TYR A 38 -10.99 2.71 -1.67
N THR A 39 -11.36 1.44 -1.73
CA THR A 39 -12.77 1.03 -1.76
C THR A 39 -13.43 1.35 -0.42
N GLU A 40 -12.80 1.02 0.69
CA GLU A 40 -13.31 1.38 2.02
C GLU A 40 -13.35 2.89 2.22
N LEU A 41 -12.33 3.60 1.77
CA LEU A 41 -12.29 5.05 1.85
C LEU A 41 -13.45 5.69 1.07
N GLY A 42 -13.71 5.20 -0.14
CA GLY A 42 -14.82 5.67 -0.97
C GLY A 42 -16.17 5.40 -0.32
N THR A 43 -16.37 4.21 0.22
CA THR A 43 -17.60 3.84 0.95
C THR A 43 -17.80 4.72 2.17
N TYR A 44 -16.75 4.92 2.96
CA TYR A 44 -16.82 5.79 4.13
C TYR A 44 -17.16 7.22 3.76
N THR A 45 -16.55 7.74 2.70
CA THR A 45 -16.81 9.10 2.20
C THR A 45 -18.25 9.25 1.74
N ALA A 46 -18.79 8.25 1.03
CA ALA A 46 -20.19 8.25 0.59
C ALA A 46 -21.15 8.23 1.78
N ASP A 47 -20.88 7.42 2.80
CA ASP A 47 -21.68 7.35 4.02
C ASP A 47 -21.67 8.68 4.78
N MET A 48 -20.51 9.35 4.86
CA MET A 48 -20.40 10.70 5.44
C MET A 48 -21.28 11.70 4.68
N ALA A 49 -21.23 11.67 3.35
CA ALA A 49 -22.04 12.58 2.52
C ALA A 49 -23.54 12.36 2.75
N VAL A 50 -23.98 11.10 2.85
CA VAL A 50 -25.38 10.77 3.14
C VAL A 50 -25.78 11.28 4.51
N ASP A 51 -24.97 11.06 5.54
CA ASP A 51 -25.23 11.51 6.90
C ASP A 51 -25.36 13.03 6.96
N ILE A 52 -24.50 13.78 6.28
CA ILE A 52 -24.55 15.23 6.20
C ILE A 52 -25.83 15.70 5.50
N LEU A 53 -26.22 15.06 4.40
CA LEU A 53 -27.45 15.37 3.68
C LEU A 53 -28.70 15.10 4.52
N LEU A 54 -28.65 14.16 5.45
CA LEU A 54 -29.72 13.84 6.39
C LEU A 54 -29.70 14.72 7.65
N GLY A 55 -28.83 15.74 7.72
CA GLY A 55 -28.76 16.69 8.82
C GLY A 55 -27.73 16.36 9.90
N GLY A 56 -26.84 15.39 9.64
CA GLY A 56 -25.76 15.06 10.55
C GLY A 56 -24.69 16.17 10.59
N ALA A 57 -23.86 16.12 11.63
CA ALA A 57 -22.75 17.06 11.79
C ALA A 57 -21.62 16.77 10.79
N VAL A 58 -20.98 17.83 10.28
CA VAL A 58 -19.79 17.69 9.44
C VAL A 58 -18.58 17.46 10.34
N PRO A 59 -17.88 16.30 10.26
CA PRO A 59 -16.67 16.10 11.04
C PRO A 59 -15.52 16.94 10.47
N GLU A 60 -14.56 17.30 11.33
CA GLU A 60 -13.38 18.03 10.87
C GLU A 60 -12.50 17.14 9.97
N TYR A 61 -12.28 15.92 10.40
CA TYR A 61 -11.51 14.94 9.65
C TYR A 61 -11.81 13.53 10.18
N HIS A 62 -11.43 12.54 9.39
CA HIS A 62 -11.42 11.15 9.81
C HIS A 62 -10.18 10.47 9.25
N VAL A 63 -9.48 9.73 10.09
CA VAL A 63 -8.33 8.93 9.69
C VAL A 63 -8.78 7.46 9.62
N MET A 64 -8.59 6.83 8.46
CA MET A 64 -8.93 5.43 8.28
C MET A 64 -8.05 4.53 9.14
N ASP A 65 -8.67 3.55 9.79
CA ASP A 65 -7.96 2.55 10.57
C ASP A 65 -7.42 1.44 9.69
N GLY A 66 -6.31 0.86 10.13
CA GLY A 66 -5.68 -0.27 9.45
C GLY A 66 -5.03 0.12 8.15
N GLY A 67 -4.87 -0.86 7.27
CA GLY A 67 -4.27 -0.67 5.97
C GLY A 67 -4.09 -1.99 5.26
N ILE A 68 -3.72 -1.90 3.99
CA ILE A 68 -3.35 -3.06 3.19
C ILE A 68 -1.84 -3.01 3.01
N ILE A 69 -1.15 -4.08 3.43
CA ILE A 69 0.27 -4.25 3.12
C ILE A 69 0.35 -4.96 1.77
N THR A 70 1.02 -4.33 0.82
CA THR A 70 1.31 -4.92 -0.49
C THR A 70 2.79 -5.22 -0.56
N VAL A 71 3.15 -6.45 -0.91
CA VAL A 71 4.54 -6.92 -0.98
C VAL A 71 4.81 -7.44 -2.38
N ASN A 72 5.96 -7.07 -2.95
CA ASN A 72 6.43 -7.63 -4.20
C ASN A 72 7.25 -8.89 -3.89
N THR A 73 6.72 -10.05 -4.26
CA THR A 73 7.37 -11.33 -3.96
C THR A 73 8.64 -11.55 -4.77
N ASP A 74 8.74 -11.02 -5.97
CA ASP A 74 9.97 -11.07 -6.78
C ASP A 74 11.09 -10.29 -6.10
N THR A 75 10.77 -9.09 -5.60
CA THR A 75 11.73 -8.24 -4.90
C THR A 75 12.14 -8.86 -3.58
N ALA A 76 11.20 -9.43 -2.82
CA ALA A 76 11.49 -10.12 -1.58
C ALA A 76 12.49 -11.27 -1.81
N ALA A 77 12.31 -12.03 -2.88
CA ALA A 77 13.22 -13.11 -3.24
C ALA A 77 14.62 -12.59 -3.59
N LYS A 78 14.70 -11.50 -4.36
CA LYS A 78 15.98 -10.87 -4.71
C LYS A 78 16.74 -10.36 -3.49
N LEU A 79 16.02 -9.79 -2.52
CA LEU A 79 16.59 -9.27 -1.28
C LEU A 79 16.86 -10.36 -0.25
N GLY A 80 16.28 -11.56 -0.41
CA GLY A 80 16.38 -12.63 0.56
C GLY A 80 15.66 -12.32 1.87
N ILE A 81 14.56 -11.56 1.83
CA ILE A 81 13.82 -11.13 3.00
C ILE A 81 12.56 -11.98 3.17
N ASP A 82 12.36 -12.47 4.40
CA ASP A 82 11.12 -13.11 4.83
C ASP A 82 10.14 -12.03 5.27
N TYR A 83 9.02 -11.91 4.57
CA TYR A 83 7.99 -10.92 4.85
C TYR A 83 6.79 -11.46 5.64
N SER A 84 6.90 -12.67 6.18
CA SER A 84 5.81 -13.30 6.94
C SER A 84 5.35 -12.46 8.14
N VAL A 85 6.23 -11.65 8.71
CA VAL A 85 5.92 -10.73 9.81
C VAL A 85 4.81 -9.73 9.45
N PHE A 86 4.65 -9.39 8.18
CA PHE A 86 3.60 -8.46 7.74
C PHE A 86 2.20 -9.01 7.97
N LYS A 87 2.04 -10.33 7.98
CA LYS A 87 0.75 -10.97 8.26
C LYS A 87 0.26 -10.72 9.68
N ASP A 88 1.19 -10.47 10.60
CA ASP A 88 0.88 -10.12 11.99
C ASP A 88 0.64 -8.61 12.17
N MET A 89 1.10 -7.79 11.23
CA MET A 89 1.03 -6.33 11.32
C MET A 89 -0.24 -5.73 10.73
N ALA A 90 -0.86 -6.43 9.78
CA ALA A 90 -2.06 -5.94 9.10
C ALA A 90 -3.06 -7.07 8.88
N GLY A 91 -4.34 -6.71 8.81
CA GLY A 91 -5.41 -7.65 8.53
C GLY A 91 -5.40 -8.20 7.10
N THR A 92 -4.82 -7.44 6.17
CA THR A 92 -4.73 -7.83 4.76
C THR A 92 -3.31 -7.61 4.24
N VAL A 93 -2.75 -8.67 3.66
CA VAL A 93 -1.45 -8.62 2.96
C VAL A 93 -1.70 -9.08 1.53
N ARG A 94 -1.34 -8.24 0.56
CA ARG A 94 -1.43 -8.56 -0.86
C ARG A 94 -0.04 -8.89 -1.39
N GLU A 95 0.05 -9.97 -2.12
CA GLU A 95 1.29 -10.39 -2.78
C GLU A 95 1.18 -10.06 -4.27
N VAL A 96 2.17 -9.34 -4.78
CA VAL A 96 2.24 -8.97 -6.19
C VAL A 96 3.60 -9.32 -6.75
N THR A 97 3.70 -9.39 -8.08
CA THR A 97 4.95 -9.55 -8.80
C THR A 97 5.27 -8.27 -9.57
N THR A 98 6.53 -8.11 -9.95
CA THR A 98 6.94 -6.94 -10.74
C THR A 98 6.24 -6.94 -12.10
N GLN A 99 5.62 -5.82 -12.42
CA GLN A 99 4.95 -5.58 -13.70
C GLN A 99 5.85 -4.70 -14.57
N GLU A 100 6.06 -5.14 -15.78
CA GLU A 100 6.83 -4.40 -16.77
C GLU A 100 5.97 -3.56 -17.70
#